data_e4be0ecd20397681e315316d24e59bae
#
_entry.id   e4be0ecd20397681e315316d24e59bae
#
_cell.length_a   1.000
_cell.length_b   1.000
_cell.length_c   1.000
_cell.angle_alpha   90.00
_cell.angle_beta   90.00
_cell.angle_gamma   90.00
#
_symmetry.space_group_name_H-M   'P 1'
#
loop_
_entity.id
_entity.type
_entity.pdbx_description
1 polymer ?
#
loop_
_entity_poly.entity_id
_entity_poly.type
_entity_poly.pdbx_seq_one_letter_code
_entity_poly.pdbx_strand_id
1 'polypeptide(L)'
;EKFVKPEYKGHIKENAENLATKGLRTLVLTQKIIPQEFYNQWQQKYNDALTSMENRKQKIAEAVSLLEKDMNFLCVTGVEDLLQDDVNTTLENLRNAGMKVWMLTGDKIETATCISISAGLKAKNHKIFTIKYDSFEHASIASDTEEIKSRFVQFNKVKDPHILIIDGDSLDLSLNHCEREFFETAMKAPAVVCCRCSPTQKRIIVKTIKKYTDKRTAAV
;
A
#
# COMPACT_ATOMS: atom_id res chain seq x y z
N GLU A 1 0.29 -12.12 -9.99
CA GLU A 1 0.32 -13.56 -9.62
C GLU A 1 -0.95 -14.32 -10.02
N LYS A 2 -2.15 -13.71 -9.90
CA LYS A 2 -3.45 -14.36 -10.15
C LYS A 2 -3.62 -14.85 -11.59
N PHE A 3 -3.04 -14.16 -12.56
CA PHE A 3 -3.25 -14.38 -13.99
C PHE A 3 -2.19 -15.26 -14.65
N VAL A 4 -1.15 -15.64 -13.92
CA VAL A 4 0.02 -16.35 -14.43
C VAL A 4 -0.08 -17.82 -14.10
N LYS A 5 0.50 -18.68 -14.95
CA LYS A 5 0.61 -20.12 -14.69
C LYS A 5 1.26 -20.40 -13.33
N PRO A 6 0.78 -21.42 -12.60
CA PRO A 6 1.26 -21.71 -11.23
C PRO A 6 2.78 -21.88 -11.10
N GLU A 7 3.42 -22.44 -12.11
CA GLU A 7 4.87 -22.69 -12.17
C GLU A 7 5.74 -21.45 -12.02
N TYR A 8 5.24 -20.25 -12.44
CA TYR A 8 5.98 -19.00 -12.38
C TYR A 8 5.76 -18.19 -11.09
N LYS A 9 4.76 -18.56 -10.27
CA LYS A 9 4.34 -17.72 -9.13
C LYS A 9 5.45 -17.50 -8.10
N GLY A 10 6.19 -18.54 -7.74
CA GLY A 10 7.29 -18.44 -6.78
C GLY A 10 8.41 -17.54 -7.28
N HIS A 11 8.85 -17.75 -8.51
CA HIS A 11 9.90 -16.95 -9.15
C HIS A 11 9.51 -15.47 -9.30
N ILE A 12 8.25 -15.20 -9.68
CA ILE A 12 7.72 -13.83 -9.80
C ILE A 12 7.72 -13.15 -8.44
N LYS A 13 7.25 -13.85 -7.40
CA LYS A 13 7.18 -13.30 -6.04
C LYS A 13 8.56 -12.91 -5.54
N GLU A 14 9.53 -13.83 -5.62
CA GLU A 14 10.91 -13.60 -5.21
C GLU A 14 11.55 -12.41 -5.94
N ASN A 15 11.45 -12.37 -7.27
CA ASN A 15 12.03 -11.27 -8.06
C ASN A 15 11.35 -9.92 -7.75
N ALA A 16 10.03 -9.91 -7.61
CA ALA A 16 9.31 -8.68 -7.28
C ALA A 16 9.65 -8.17 -5.87
N GLU A 17 9.84 -9.07 -4.89
CA GLU A 17 10.28 -8.73 -3.55
C GLU A 17 11.72 -8.20 -3.54
N ASN A 18 12.63 -8.86 -4.26
CA ASN A 18 14.02 -8.43 -4.39
C ASN A 18 14.16 -7.03 -5.04
N LEU A 19 13.34 -6.71 -6.02
CA LEU A 19 13.34 -5.38 -6.62
C LEU A 19 12.68 -4.35 -5.69
N ALA A 20 11.60 -4.72 -5.00
CA ALA A 20 10.91 -3.85 -4.06
C ALA A 20 11.78 -3.48 -2.84
N THR A 21 12.64 -4.40 -2.35
CA THR A 21 13.60 -4.10 -1.28
C THR A 21 14.67 -3.09 -1.69
N LYS A 22 14.89 -2.91 -3.00
CA LYS A 22 15.74 -1.85 -3.57
C LYS A 22 14.99 -0.52 -3.78
N GLY A 23 13.72 -0.44 -3.34
CA GLY A 23 12.90 0.75 -3.52
C GLY A 23 12.25 0.89 -4.91
N LEU A 24 12.38 -0.13 -5.77
CA LEU A 24 11.86 -0.05 -7.13
C LEU A 24 10.36 -0.38 -7.20
N ARG A 25 9.62 0.35 -8.02
CA ARG A 25 8.25 0.00 -8.39
C ARG A 25 8.27 -1.17 -9.37
N THR A 26 7.61 -2.25 -9.02
CA THR A 26 7.66 -3.50 -9.78
C THR A 26 6.42 -3.73 -10.63
N LEU A 27 6.62 -4.11 -11.89
CA LEU A 27 5.57 -4.59 -12.79
C LEU A 27 5.95 -5.97 -13.32
N VAL A 28 4.95 -6.83 -13.44
CA VAL A 28 5.09 -8.17 -14.02
C VAL A 28 4.53 -8.14 -15.45
N LEU A 29 5.35 -8.44 -16.43
CA LEU A 29 4.95 -8.56 -17.82
C LEU A 29 4.66 -10.01 -18.17
N THR A 30 3.53 -10.23 -18.81
CA THR A 30 3.06 -11.55 -19.22
C THR A 30 2.48 -11.49 -20.62
N GLN A 31 2.47 -12.63 -21.32
CA GLN A 31 1.84 -12.73 -22.63
C GLN A 31 1.00 -14.00 -22.76
N LYS A 32 0.04 -13.95 -23.66
CA LYS A 32 -0.77 -15.11 -24.06
C LYS A 32 -1.05 -15.02 -25.55
N ILE A 33 -0.79 -16.13 -26.26
CA ILE A 33 -1.20 -16.26 -27.66
C ILE A 33 -2.66 -16.71 -27.66
N ILE A 34 -3.51 -15.94 -28.33
CA ILE A 34 -4.95 -16.18 -28.38
C ILE A 34 -5.29 -16.68 -29.80
N PRO A 35 -5.82 -17.94 -29.95
CA PRO A 35 -6.30 -18.41 -31.24
C PRO A 35 -7.45 -17.55 -31.77
N GLN A 36 -7.48 -17.33 -33.10
CA GLN A 36 -8.48 -16.45 -33.74
C GLN A 36 -9.91 -16.87 -33.45
N GLU A 37 -10.18 -18.18 -33.47
CA GLU A 37 -11.52 -18.71 -33.19
C GLU A 37 -11.99 -18.40 -31.76
N PHE A 38 -11.08 -18.56 -30.79
CA PHE A 38 -11.34 -18.23 -29.39
C PHE A 38 -11.58 -16.73 -29.21
N TYR A 39 -10.77 -15.90 -29.89
CA TYR A 39 -10.93 -14.43 -29.88
C TYR A 39 -12.28 -14.00 -30.39
N ASN A 40 -12.74 -14.56 -31.50
CA ASN A 40 -14.04 -14.21 -32.11
C ASN A 40 -15.20 -14.55 -31.16
N GLN A 41 -15.16 -15.73 -30.50
CA GLN A 41 -16.18 -16.13 -29.51
C GLN A 41 -16.15 -15.24 -28.27
N TRP A 42 -14.95 -14.90 -27.81
CA TRP A 42 -14.75 -14.00 -26.69
C TRP A 42 -15.27 -12.60 -27.00
N GLN A 43 -14.96 -12.08 -28.18
CA GLN A 43 -15.38 -10.74 -28.62
C GLN A 43 -16.90 -10.60 -28.61
N GLN A 44 -17.65 -11.61 -29.03
CA GLN A 44 -19.11 -11.61 -28.93
C GLN A 44 -19.56 -11.48 -27.46
N LYS A 45 -19.05 -12.32 -26.57
CA LYS A 45 -19.38 -12.27 -25.14
C LYS A 45 -19.05 -10.92 -24.51
N TYR A 46 -17.91 -10.34 -24.89
CA TYR A 46 -17.49 -9.03 -24.41
C TYR A 46 -18.42 -7.91 -24.89
N ASN A 47 -18.82 -7.94 -26.16
CA ASN A 47 -19.77 -6.98 -26.73
C ASN A 47 -21.16 -7.10 -26.06
N ASP A 48 -21.64 -8.32 -25.81
CA ASP A 48 -22.89 -8.57 -25.10
C ASP A 48 -22.82 -8.03 -23.66
N ALA A 49 -21.67 -8.19 -23.01
CA ALA A 49 -21.44 -7.64 -21.69
C ALA A 49 -21.41 -6.09 -21.68
N LEU A 50 -20.83 -5.46 -22.73
CA LEU A 50 -20.79 -4.01 -22.88
C LEU A 50 -22.18 -3.39 -23.04
N THR A 51 -23.08 -4.08 -23.74
CA THR A 51 -24.46 -3.61 -24.01
C THR A 51 -25.46 -4.03 -22.96
N SER A 52 -25.07 -4.87 -22.00
CA SER A 52 -25.95 -5.36 -20.93
C SER A 52 -26.42 -4.22 -20.02
N MET A 53 -27.74 -4.16 -19.79
CA MET A 53 -28.37 -3.21 -18.87
C MET A 53 -28.21 -3.64 -17.40
N GLU A 54 -28.08 -4.95 -17.14
CA GLU A 54 -27.98 -5.52 -15.80
C GLU A 54 -26.57 -6.04 -15.52
N ASN A 55 -26.05 -5.73 -14.35
CA ASN A 55 -24.75 -6.21 -13.85
C ASN A 55 -23.59 -6.03 -14.83
N ARG A 56 -23.64 -4.95 -15.64
CA ARG A 56 -22.65 -4.67 -16.71
C ARG A 56 -21.20 -4.79 -16.24
N LYS A 57 -20.86 -4.20 -15.11
CA LYS A 57 -19.48 -4.25 -14.56
C LYS A 57 -19.02 -5.68 -14.27
N GLN A 58 -19.89 -6.49 -13.70
CA GLN A 58 -19.59 -7.88 -13.39
C GLN A 58 -19.41 -8.71 -14.66
N LYS A 59 -20.32 -8.60 -15.62
CA LYS A 59 -20.26 -9.31 -16.91
C LYS A 59 -19.00 -8.96 -17.70
N ILE A 60 -18.61 -7.69 -17.71
CA ILE A 60 -17.34 -7.24 -18.32
C ILE A 60 -16.14 -7.89 -17.60
N ALA A 61 -16.11 -7.87 -16.27
CA ALA A 61 -15.04 -8.48 -15.50
C ALA A 61 -14.94 -10.01 -15.74
N GLU A 62 -16.06 -10.69 -15.83
CA GLU A 62 -16.14 -12.12 -16.17
C GLU A 62 -15.62 -12.39 -17.59
N ALA A 63 -16.02 -11.60 -18.59
CA ALA A 63 -15.53 -11.72 -19.95
C ALA A 63 -14.00 -11.48 -20.03
N VAL A 64 -13.49 -10.44 -19.39
CA VAL A 64 -12.06 -10.15 -19.33
C VAL A 64 -11.28 -11.27 -18.64
N SER A 65 -11.82 -11.83 -17.56
CA SER A 65 -11.18 -12.93 -16.81
C SER A 65 -10.94 -14.19 -17.65
N LEU A 66 -11.66 -14.39 -18.76
CA LEU A 66 -11.45 -15.50 -19.67
C LEU A 66 -10.15 -15.37 -20.47
N LEU A 67 -9.73 -14.14 -20.80
CA LEU A 67 -8.45 -13.86 -21.45
C LEU A 67 -7.29 -13.86 -20.44
N GLU A 68 -7.50 -13.29 -19.27
CA GLU A 68 -6.49 -13.08 -18.25
C GLU A 68 -6.26 -14.33 -17.38
N LYS A 69 -6.09 -15.49 -18.04
CA LYS A 69 -5.80 -16.76 -17.40
C LYS A 69 -4.59 -17.44 -18.04
N ASP A 70 -3.83 -18.13 -17.22
CA ASP A 70 -2.72 -19.01 -17.66
C ASP A 70 -1.73 -18.33 -18.60
N MET A 71 -1.38 -17.07 -18.26
CA MET A 71 -0.44 -16.28 -19.02
C MET A 71 0.99 -16.80 -18.83
N ASN A 72 1.77 -16.75 -19.90
CA ASN A 72 3.20 -17.02 -19.85
C ASN A 72 3.93 -15.81 -19.27
N PHE A 73 4.81 -16.06 -18.34
CA PHE A 73 5.67 -15.04 -17.75
C PHE A 73 6.75 -14.60 -18.75
N LEU A 74 6.98 -13.31 -18.83
CA LEU A 74 8.08 -12.72 -19.63
C LEU A 74 9.18 -12.17 -18.74
N CYS A 75 8.86 -11.19 -17.91
CA CYS A 75 9.83 -10.59 -17.00
C CYS A 75 9.15 -9.83 -15.86
N VAL A 76 9.95 -9.49 -14.85
CA VAL A 76 9.63 -8.47 -13.85
C VAL A 76 10.48 -7.24 -14.15
N THR A 77 9.84 -6.08 -14.23
CA THR A 77 10.55 -4.81 -14.38
C THR A 77 10.56 -4.06 -13.05
N GLY A 78 11.65 -3.35 -12.78
CA GLY A 78 11.78 -2.42 -11.67
C GLY A 78 12.01 -1.01 -12.20
N VAL A 79 11.17 -0.07 -11.78
CA VAL A 79 11.28 1.35 -12.15
C VAL A 79 11.71 2.14 -10.94
N GLU A 80 12.80 2.90 -11.06
CA GLU A 80 13.27 3.80 -10.03
C GLU A 80 12.38 5.06 -9.99
N ASP A 81 11.93 5.42 -8.80
CA ASP A 81 11.17 6.65 -8.57
C ASP A 81 12.14 7.69 -8.01
N LEU A 82 12.56 8.60 -8.86
CA LEU A 82 13.49 9.64 -8.47
C LEU A 82 12.78 10.69 -7.62
N LEU A 83 13.40 11.02 -6.49
CA LEU A 83 12.94 12.16 -5.69
C LEU A 83 13.26 13.46 -6.44
N GLN A 84 12.39 14.46 -6.29
CA GLN A 84 12.68 15.80 -6.78
C GLN A 84 13.89 16.39 -6.04
N ASP A 85 14.54 17.34 -6.67
CA ASP A 85 15.64 18.08 -6.06
C ASP A 85 15.16 18.75 -4.75
N ASP A 86 16.06 18.83 -3.78
CA ASP A 86 15.84 19.46 -2.48
C ASP A 86 14.76 18.85 -1.56
N VAL A 87 14.16 17.70 -1.89
CA VAL A 87 13.17 17.03 -1.03
C VAL A 87 13.75 16.75 0.36
N ASN A 88 14.95 16.21 0.46
CA ASN A 88 15.60 15.90 1.73
C ASN A 88 15.77 17.14 2.59
N THR A 89 16.34 18.19 2.02
CA THR A 89 16.57 19.47 2.69
C THR A 89 15.26 20.11 3.13
N THR A 90 14.25 20.06 2.28
CA THR A 90 12.91 20.59 2.59
C THR A 90 12.27 19.85 3.75
N LEU A 91 12.27 18.51 3.74
CA LEU A 91 11.69 17.71 4.82
C LEU A 91 12.45 17.88 6.14
N GLU A 92 13.77 18.04 6.09
CA GLU A 92 14.57 18.35 7.26
C GLU A 92 14.21 19.73 7.84
N ASN A 93 14.09 20.74 7.01
CA ASN A 93 13.70 22.08 7.42
C ASN A 93 12.28 22.11 8.04
N LEU A 94 11.32 21.42 7.44
CA LEU A 94 9.98 21.29 7.98
C LEU A 94 9.98 20.61 9.36
N ARG A 95 10.74 19.55 9.51
CA ARG A 95 10.90 18.86 10.80
C ARG A 95 11.58 19.73 11.86
N ASN A 96 12.63 20.47 11.49
CA ASN A 96 13.31 21.41 12.38
C ASN A 96 12.40 22.58 12.79
N ALA A 97 11.47 22.97 11.92
CA ALA A 97 10.40 23.93 12.24
C ALA A 97 9.28 23.33 13.13
N GLY A 98 9.41 22.09 13.59
CA GLY A 98 8.44 21.41 14.46
C GLY A 98 7.21 20.87 13.74
N MET A 99 7.23 20.81 12.41
CA MET A 99 6.14 20.22 11.61
C MET A 99 6.25 18.71 11.58
N LYS A 100 5.13 18.03 11.75
CA LYS A 100 5.04 16.56 11.57
C LYS A 100 4.72 16.24 10.13
N VAL A 101 5.51 15.37 9.54
CA VAL A 101 5.34 14.96 8.14
C VAL A 101 4.85 13.53 8.10
N TRP A 102 3.75 13.33 7.38
CA TRP A 102 3.16 12.02 7.10
C TRP A 102 3.28 11.73 5.62
N MET A 103 3.70 10.52 5.28
CA MET A 103 3.71 10.02 3.90
C MET A 103 2.53 9.06 3.71
N LEU A 104 1.62 9.39 2.79
CA LEU A 104 0.46 8.57 2.44
C LEU A 104 0.62 8.07 1.01
N THR A 105 1.07 6.83 0.84
CA THR A 105 1.39 6.26 -0.46
C THR A 105 0.54 5.04 -0.82
N GLY A 106 0.37 4.78 -2.11
CA GLY A 106 -0.19 3.53 -2.63
C GLY A 106 0.84 2.41 -2.76
N ASP A 107 2.13 2.69 -2.50
CA ASP A 107 3.23 1.74 -2.65
C ASP A 107 3.20 0.66 -1.56
N LYS A 108 3.91 -0.44 -1.83
CA LYS A 108 4.13 -1.51 -0.85
C LYS A 108 5.00 -1.02 0.31
N ILE A 109 4.91 -1.72 1.44
CA ILE A 109 5.67 -1.41 2.67
C ILE A 109 7.19 -1.32 2.39
N GLU A 110 7.73 -2.25 1.62
CA GLU A 110 9.16 -2.32 1.30
C GLU A 110 9.61 -1.08 0.52
N THR A 111 8.90 -0.75 -0.55
CA THR A 111 9.16 0.43 -1.39
C THR A 111 8.97 1.73 -0.59
N ALA A 112 7.86 1.85 0.15
CA ALA A 112 7.59 3.03 0.97
C ALA A 112 8.63 3.22 2.08
N THR A 113 9.14 2.13 2.65
CA THR A 113 10.23 2.17 3.63
C THR A 113 11.50 2.73 3.00
N CYS A 114 11.91 2.23 1.83
CA CYS A 114 13.07 2.75 1.10
C CYS A 114 12.92 4.24 0.78
N ILE A 115 11.75 4.64 0.23
CA ILE A 115 11.46 6.04 -0.10
C ILE A 115 11.49 6.91 1.17
N SER A 116 10.95 6.45 2.29
CA SER A 116 10.96 7.21 3.55
C SER A 116 12.38 7.46 4.09
N ILE A 117 13.28 6.51 3.87
CA ILE A 117 14.70 6.64 4.23
C ILE A 117 15.40 7.60 3.26
N SER A 118 15.27 7.39 1.96
CA SER A 118 15.91 8.21 0.93
C SER A 118 15.39 9.66 0.93
N ALA A 119 14.12 9.88 1.23
CA ALA A 119 13.52 11.20 1.39
C ALA A 119 13.88 11.90 2.72
N GLY A 120 14.61 11.23 3.63
CA GLY A 120 15.01 11.84 4.90
C GLY A 120 13.89 11.95 5.94
N LEU A 121 12.74 11.27 5.75
CA LEU A 121 11.69 11.19 6.78
C LEU A 121 12.20 10.45 8.02
N LYS A 122 13.08 9.48 7.84
CA LYS A 122 13.77 8.77 8.90
C LYS A 122 15.10 9.45 9.21
N ALA A 123 15.25 10.04 10.38
CA ALA A 123 16.55 10.51 10.85
C ALA A 123 17.48 9.32 11.20
N LYS A 124 18.80 9.57 11.23
CA LYS A 124 19.81 8.51 11.48
C LYS A 124 19.58 7.76 12.80
N ASN A 125 19.16 8.47 13.84
CA ASN A 125 18.88 7.92 15.17
C ASN A 125 17.47 7.35 15.35
N HIS A 126 16.58 7.49 14.35
CA HIS A 126 15.26 6.91 14.41
C HIS A 126 15.28 5.43 14.01
N LYS A 127 14.56 4.62 14.74
CA LYS A 127 14.26 3.24 14.36
C LYS A 127 12.95 3.18 13.56
N ILE A 128 12.68 2.05 12.95
CA ILE A 128 11.44 1.79 12.22
C ILE A 128 10.59 0.85 13.06
N PHE A 129 9.32 1.22 13.29
CA PHE A 129 8.33 0.35 13.86
C PHE A 129 7.25 0.08 12.80
N THR A 130 7.14 -1.18 12.38
CA THR A 130 6.20 -1.58 11.33
C THR A 130 5.03 -2.31 11.93
N ILE A 131 3.82 -1.89 11.54
CA ILE A 131 2.57 -2.60 11.79
C ILE A 131 2.08 -3.14 10.46
N LYS A 132 2.12 -4.45 10.33
CA LYS A 132 1.65 -5.18 9.15
C LYS A 132 0.62 -6.21 9.61
N TYR A 133 -0.54 -6.15 9.01
CA TYR A 133 -1.61 -7.11 9.22
C TYR A 133 -1.40 -8.30 8.28
N ASP A 134 -1.41 -9.50 8.82
CA ASP A 134 -1.37 -10.73 8.06
C ASP A 134 -2.74 -11.39 8.16
N SER A 135 -3.61 -11.12 7.19
CA SER A 135 -5.03 -11.49 7.20
C SER A 135 -5.30 -13.00 7.14
N PHE A 136 -4.25 -13.83 7.09
CA PHE A 136 -4.41 -15.27 6.95
C PHE A 136 -4.42 -16.05 8.27
N GLU A 137 -4.12 -15.43 9.39
CA GLU A 137 -3.94 -16.13 10.68
C GLU A 137 -5.08 -15.87 11.68
N HIS A 138 -5.98 -14.92 11.41
CA HIS A 138 -6.96 -14.48 12.40
C HIS A 138 -8.40 -14.88 12.06
N ALA A 139 -9.11 -15.38 13.06
CA ALA A 139 -10.46 -15.92 12.92
C ALA A 139 -11.58 -14.86 13.04
N SER A 140 -11.26 -13.66 13.52
CA SER A 140 -12.29 -12.61 13.72
C SER A 140 -11.71 -11.20 13.75
N ILE A 141 -12.54 -10.22 13.37
CA ILE A 141 -12.21 -8.77 13.42
C ILE A 141 -11.87 -8.33 14.85
N ALA A 142 -12.48 -8.93 15.87
CA ALA A 142 -12.21 -8.59 17.27
C ALA A 142 -10.80 -9.00 17.68
N SER A 143 -10.34 -10.21 17.28
CA SER A 143 -8.98 -10.68 17.54
C SER A 143 -7.95 -9.77 16.88
N ASP A 144 -8.20 -9.42 15.60
CA ASP A 144 -7.31 -8.58 14.81
C ASP A 144 -7.20 -7.16 15.38
N THR A 145 -8.33 -6.63 15.88
CA THR A 145 -8.37 -5.32 16.55
C THR A 145 -7.55 -5.31 17.85
N GLU A 146 -7.63 -6.35 18.65
CA GLU A 146 -6.83 -6.48 19.89
C GLU A 146 -5.33 -6.63 19.57
N GLU A 147 -4.97 -7.34 18.52
CA GLU A 147 -3.57 -7.44 18.11
C GLU A 147 -3.01 -6.07 17.67
N ILE A 148 -3.74 -5.31 16.86
CA ILE A 148 -3.31 -3.96 16.47
C ILE A 148 -3.18 -3.04 17.68
N LYS A 149 -4.12 -3.07 18.62
CA LYS A 149 -4.01 -2.31 19.87
C LYS A 149 -2.77 -2.71 20.66
N SER A 150 -2.47 -4.00 20.72
CA SER A 150 -1.26 -4.50 21.37
C SER A 150 0.01 -3.94 20.71
N ARG A 151 0.05 -3.83 19.37
CA ARG A 151 1.14 -3.19 18.61
C ARG A 151 1.28 -1.70 18.95
N PHE A 152 0.17 -0.97 19.09
CA PHE A 152 0.22 0.43 19.54
C PHE A 152 0.78 0.56 20.95
N VAL A 153 0.40 -0.34 21.87
CA VAL A 153 0.99 -0.38 23.21
C VAL A 153 2.49 -0.68 23.15
N GLN A 154 2.93 -1.61 22.32
CA GLN A 154 4.36 -1.91 22.11
C GLN A 154 5.10 -0.68 21.60
N PHE A 155 4.57 0.00 20.56
CA PHE A 155 5.14 1.24 20.05
C PHE A 155 5.33 2.28 21.15
N ASN A 156 4.31 2.49 21.98
CA ASN A 156 4.33 3.49 23.04
C ASN A 156 5.30 3.15 24.20
N LYS A 157 5.69 1.87 24.36
CA LYS A 157 6.66 1.42 25.38
C LYS A 157 8.11 1.62 24.96
N VAL A 158 8.37 1.77 23.69
CA VAL A 158 9.74 1.92 23.18
C VAL A 158 10.21 3.34 23.46
N LYS A 159 11.37 3.47 24.12
CA LYS A 159 11.93 4.77 24.52
C LYS A 159 12.62 5.53 23.40
N ASP A 160 13.22 4.81 22.43
CA ASP A 160 13.89 5.43 21.30
C ASP A 160 12.87 6.05 20.32
N PRO A 161 13.21 7.14 19.64
CA PRO A 161 12.32 7.71 18.62
C PRO A 161 12.17 6.75 17.42
N HIS A 162 10.92 6.41 17.09
CA HIS A 162 10.58 5.50 16.00
C HIS A 162 9.67 6.19 15.00
N ILE A 163 9.95 6.00 13.71
CA ILE A 163 8.94 6.26 12.69
C ILE A 163 7.94 5.11 12.67
N LEU A 164 6.67 5.43 12.50
CA LEU A 164 5.60 4.44 12.38
C LEU A 164 5.32 4.14 10.91
N ILE A 165 5.44 2.88 10.52
CA ILE A 165 5.04 2.39 9.19
C ILE A 165 3.84 1.47 9.38
N ILE A 166 2.75 1.73 8.66
CA ILE A 166 1.52 0.93 8.73
C ILE A 166 1.03 0.58 7.33
N ASP A 167 0.62 -0.67 7.12
CA ASP A 167 0.05 -1.11 5.85
C ASP A 167 -1.44 -0.75 5.72
N GLY A 168 -1.99 -0.90 4.49
CA GLY A 168 -3.36 -0.50 4.19
C GLY A 168 -4.42 -1.29 4.95
N ASP A 169 -4.21 -2.59 5.18
CA ASP A 169 -5.16 -3.45 5.87
C ASP A 169 -5.18 -3.15 7.38
N SER A 170 -3.99 -3.01 7.99
CA SER A 170 -3.85 -2.55 9.39
C SER A 170 -4.43 -1.15 9.60
N LEU A 171 -4.22 -0.26 8.61
CA LEU A 171 -4.75 1.09 8.65
C LEU A 171 -6.28 1.09 8.58
N ASP A 172 -6.87 0.27 7.71
CA ASP A 172 -8.33 0.16 7.57
C ASP A 172 -8.97 -0.35 8.85
N LEU A 173 -8.40 -1.40 9.44
CA LEU A 173 -8.83 -1.93 10.73
C LEU A 173 -8.69 -0.88 11.84
N SER A 174 -7.58 -0.13 11.84
CA SER A 174 -7.33 0.93 12.83
C SER A 174 -8.34 2.07 12.73
N LEU A 175 -8.64 2.54 11.51
CA LEU A 175 -9.57 3.63 11.28
C LEU A 175 -11.02 3.25 11.61
N ASN A 176 -11.39 1.99 11.42
CA ASN A 176 -12.75 1.52 11.64
C ASN A 176 -13.03 1.10 13.09
N HIS A 177 -12.04 0.58 13.81
CA HIS A 177 -12.25 -0.07 15.11
C HIS A 177 -11.43 0.50 16.28
N CYS A 178 -10.34 1.24 16.03
CA CYS A 178 -9.49 1.84 17.05
C CYS A 178 -8.88 3.18 16.60
N GLU A 179 -9.71 4.02 15.97
CA GLU A 179 -9.30 5.32 15.39
C GLU A 179 -8.53 6.18 16.39
N ARG A 180 -9.04 6.29 17.62
CA ARG A 180 -8.45 7.14 18.64
C ARG A 180 -7.06 6.66 19.05
N GLU A 181 -6.93 5.38 19.37
CA GLU A 181 -5.65 4.76 19.77
C GLU A 181 -4.60 4.88 18.67
N PHE A 182 -5.01 4.69 17.42
CA PHE A 182 -4.14 4.90 16.26
C PHE A 182 -3.61 6.34 16.21
N PHE A 183 -4.50 7.34 16.29
CA PHE A 183 -4.06 8.73 16.19
C PHE A 183 -3.23 9.16 17.40
N GLU A 184 -3.58 8.75 18.61
CA GLU A 184 -2.77 9.03 19.81
C GLU A 184 -1.35 8.45 19.69
N THR A 185 -1.21 7.27 19.08
CA THR A 185 0.08 6.62 18.84
C THR A 185 0.84 7.32 17.70
N ALA A 186 0.18 7.54 16.57
CA ALA A 186 0.76 8.15 15.39
C ALA A 186 1.23 9.60 15.65
N MET A 187 0.52 10.34 16.51
CA MET A 187 0.91 11.70 16.88
C MET A 187 2.16 11.75 17.77
N LYS A 188 2.58 10.65 18.39
CA LYS A 188 3.85 10.56 19.14
C LYS A 188 5.03 10.29 18.20
N ALA A 189 4.79 9.62 17.08
CA ALA A 189 5.84 9.32 16.11
C ALA A 189 6.42 10.62 15.51
N PRO A 190 7.74 10.68 15.27
CA PRO A 190 8.37 11.79 14.56
C PRO A 190 7.93 11.88 13.11
N ALA A 191 7.64 10.76 12.46
CA ALA A 191 7.05 10.66 11.13
C ALA A 191 6.17 9.40 11.04
N VAL A 192 5.17 9.42 10.15
CA VAL A 192 4.26 8.31 9.88
C VAL A 192 4.24 8.01 8.39
N VAL A 193 4.31 6.74 8.04
CA VAL A 193 4.25 6.24 6.68
C VAL A 193 3.07 5.27 6.58
N CYS A 194 2.04 5.64 5.83
CA CYS A 194 0.90 4.79 5.54
C CYS A 194 1.05 4.23 4.13
N CYS A 195 1.16 2.90 4.02
CA CYS A 195 1.40 2.18 2.78
C CYS A 195 0.10 1.64 2.19
N ARG A 196 0.05 1.39 0.88
CA ARG A 196 -1.13 0.86 0.16
C ARG A 196 -2.44 1.61 0.46
N CYS A 197 -2.33 2.92 0.73
CA CYS A 197 -3.48 3.75 1.00
C CYS A 197 -4.36 3.95 -0.23
N SER A 198 -5.64 3.66 -0.09
CA SER A 198 -6.64 4.08 -1.07
C SER A 198 -6.87 5.60 -1.00
N PRO A 199 -7.40 6.23 -2.08
CA PRO A 199 -7.75 7.65 -2.04
C PRO A 199 -8.72 8.00 -0.91
N THR A 200 -9.65 7.09 -0.59
CA THR A 200 -10.59 7.26 0.52
C THR A 200 -9.90 7.29 1.88
N GLN A 201 -8.97 6.37 2.12
CA GLN A 201 -8.18 6.33 3.36
C GLN A 201 -7.34 7.60 3.52
N LYS A 202 -6.66 8.07 2.46
CA LYS A 202 -5.92 9.35 2.50
C LYS A 202 -6.80 10.52 2.94
N ARG A 203 -8.01 10.62 2.38
CA ARG A 203 -9.01 11.63 2.77
C ARG A 203 -9.43 11.50 4.24
N ILE A 204 -9.70 10.28 4.71
CA ILE A 204 -10.12 10.02 6.10
C ILE A 204 -9.01 10.45 7.06
N ILE A 205 -7.77 10.06 6.80
CA ILE A 205 -6.61 10.43 7.65
C ILE A 205 -6.52 11.94 7.80
N VAL A 206 -6.51 12.70 6.70
CA VAL A 206 -6.40 14.15 6.74
C VAL A 206 -7.56 14.78 7.51
N LYS A 207 -8.80 14.28 7.30
CA LYS A 207 -9.98 14.77 8.02
C LYS A 207 -9.90 14.46 9.51
N THR A 208 -9.40 13.29 9.87
CA THR A 208 -9.32 12.84 11.26
C THR A 208 -8.19 13.51 12.01
N ILE A 209 -7.05 13.79 11.37
CA ILE A 209 -6.00 14.64 11.97
C ILE A 209 -6.57 16.01 12.38
N LYS A 210 -7.37 16.63 11.53
CA LYS A 210 -8.06 17.90 11.87
C LYS A 210 -9.00 17.76 13.07
N LYS A 211 -9.67 16.63 13.22
CA LYS A 211 -10.60 16.35 14.33
C LYS A 211 -9.87 16.22 15.67
N TYR A 212 -8.69 15.60 15.66
CA TYR A 212 -7.91 15.33 16.89
C TYR A 212 -6.86 16.38 17.20
N THR A 213 -6.65 17.36 16.34
CA THR A 213 -5.66 18.42 16.55
C THR A 213 -6.23 19.76 16.14
N ASP A 214 -6.04 20.79 16.96
CA ASP A 214 -6.35 22.19 16.59
C ASP A 214 -5.28 22.79 15.66
N LYS A 215 -4.44 21.95 15.05
CA LYS A 215 -3.33 22.42 14.23
C LYS A 215 -3.73 22.51 12.75
N ARG A 216 -3.07 23.40 12.04
CA ARG A 216 -3.22 23.50 10.58
C ARG A 216 -2.61 22.28 9.91
N THR A 217 -3.36 21.67 9.00
CA THR A 217 -2.94 20.51 8.23
C THR A 217 -2.89 20.91 6.75
N ALA A 218 -1.75 20.63 6.11
CA ALA A 218 -1.59 20.73 4.66
C ALA A 218 -1.60 19.33 4.05
N ALA A 219 -2.22 19.16 2.89
CA ALA A 219 -2.14 17.97 2.06
C ALA A 219 -1.59 18.39 0.69
N VAL A 220 -0.51 17.73 0.26
CA VAL A 220 0.21 17.98 -0.99
C VAL A 220 0.11 16.77 -1.90
#